data_644c1832b793532c0be0413ef35cf0cc
#
_entry.id   644c1832b793532c0be0413ef35cf0cc
#
_cell.length_a   1.000
_cell.length_b   1.000
_cell.length_c   1.000
_cell.angle_alpha   90.00
_cell.angle_beta   90.00
_cell.angle_gamma   90.00
#
_symmetry.space_group_name_H-M   'P 1'
#
loop_
_entity.id
_entity.type
_entity.pdbx_description
1 polymer ?
#
loop_
_entity_poly.entity_id
_entity_poly.type
_entity_poly.pdbx_seq_one_letter_code
_entity_poly.pdbx_strand_id
1 'polypeptide(L)'
;MSGQKEESLYLDWNNSFEILNRAYEKGLFVLVIGPKGTGKTSLVREYAKQRSIDLESINFSLRTRESHLVGTKNLNEGNIGFDEGILVKSMKDGNMLYLDEINAAEADVLLRLDEALDDRRQVVLKESDGSVIKAKNSWFVVATINPLTHVGTKELPPQLLSRFPVRIRLDYPSEDVELEIIKRHVKNSKDSEILQGLKLANTLRQAAAVEELYYSPSLRETIAYAKLLEGGISTKQAAEIVFGNVYSQWGNVEFQKVNDIITSMFEK
;
A
#
# COMPACT_ATOMS: atom_id res chain seq x y z
N MET A 1 31.70 7.81 15.49
CA MET A 1 30.46 8.54 15.19
C MET A 1 29.34 7.55 15.28
N SER A 2 28.60 7.57 16.40
CA SER A 2 27.45 6.69 16.63
C SER A 2 26.30 7.19 15.75
N GLY A 3 26.05 6.48 14.65
CA GLY A 3 24.84 6.69 13.86
C GLY A 3 23.64 6.40 14.74
N GLN A 4 22.88 7.44 15.11
CA GLN A 4 21.53 7.27 15.62
C GLN A 4 20.77 6.52 14.52
N LYS A 5 20.37 5.26 14.79
CA LYS A 5 19.37 4.57 13.98
C LYS A 5 18.12 5.46 14.03
N GLU A 6 17.78 6.08 12.92
CA GLU A 6 16.47 6.72 12.78
C GLU A 6 15.41 5.68 13.18
N GLU A 7 14.66 5.99 14.23
CA GLU A 7 13.60 5.14 14.70
C GLU A 7 12.55 4.97 13.60
N SER A 8 12.20 3.73 13.28
CA SER A 8 11.25 3.46 12.21
C SER A 8 9.89 4.07 12.55
N LEU A 9 9.33 4.82 11.61
CA LEU A 9 7.95 5.34 11.73
C LEU A 9 6.89 4.26 11.59
N TYR A 10 7.26 3.10 11.05
CA TYR A 10 6.35 1.96 10.92
C TYR A 10 6.33 1.15 12.23
N LEU A 11 5.13 0.81 12.69
CA LEU A 11 4.88 -0.09 13.80
C LEU A 11 4.31 -1.41 13.26
N ASP A 12 5.02 -2.52 13.47
CA ASP A 12 4.51 -3.86 13.12
C ASP A 12 3.63 -4.40 14.27
N TRP A 13 2.36 -4.03 14.25
CA TRP A 13 1.40 -4.35 15.29
C TRP A 13 0.73 -5.73 15.13
N ASN A 14 0.86 -6.37 13.95
CA ASN A 14 0.21 -7.64 13.63
C ASN A 14 1.20 -8.77 13.26
N ASN A 15 2.47 -8.59 13.60
CA ASN A 15 3.53 -9.58 13.38
C ASN A 15 3.80 -9.88 11.89
N SER A 16 3.52 -8.92 11.01
CA SER A 16 3.70 -9.06 9.56
C SER A 16 5.17 -9.27 9.17
N PHE A 17 6.11 -8.67 9.90
CA PHE A 17 7.54 -8.84 9.62
C PHE A 17 8.00 -10.28 9.81
N GLU A 18 7.54 -10.97 10.85
CA GLU A 18 7.87 -12.37 11.05
C GLU A 18 7.31 -13.26 9.93
N ILE A 19 6.07 -12.99 9.50
CA ILE A 19 5.45 -13.71 8.38
C ILE A 19 6.23 -13.49 7.09
N LEU A 20 6.60 -12.22 6.80
CA LEU A 20 7.42 -11.88 5.63
C LEU A 20 8.80 -12.57 5.68
N ASN A 21 9.44 -12.60 6.84
CA ASN A 21 10.73 -13.30 7.02
C ASN A 21 10.62 -14.79 6.69
N ARG A 22 9.62 -15.46 7.25
CA ARG A 22 9.41 -16.90 7.01
C ARG A 22 9.08 -17.18 5.55
N ALA A 23 8.27 -16.33 4.94
CA ALA A 23 7.93 -16.42 3.52
C ALA A 23 9.19 -16.24 2.65
N TYR A 24 10.00 -15.23 2.92
CA TYR A 24 11.26 -14.98 2.22
C TYR A 24 12.22 -16.18 2.31
N GLU A 25 12.45 -16.71 3.52
CA GLU A 25 13.34 -17.86 3.76
C GLU A 25 12.87 -19.15 3.07
N LYS A 26 11.56 -19.30 2.89
CA LYS A 26 10.95 -20.44 2.19
C LYS A 26 10.71 -20.20 0.71
N GLY A 27 11.04 -19.01 0.20
CA GLY A 27 10.83 -18.64 -1.18
C GLY A 27 9.35 -18.59 -1.57
N LEU A 28 8.44 -18.23 -0.65
CA LEU A 28 7.01 -18.13 -0.87
C LEU A 28 6.62 -16.68 -1.13
N PHE A 29 5.88 -16.41 -2.20
CA PHE A 29 5.39 -15.06 -2.49
C PHE A 29 4.22 -14.68 -1.58
N VAL A 30 4.11 -13.38 -1.29
CA VAL A 30 3.17 -12.86 -0.30
C VAL A 30 2.17 -11.89 -0.92
N LEU A 31 0.89 -12.04 -0.57
CA LEU A 31 -0.17 -11.10 -0.90
C LEU A 31 -0.63 -10.38 0.37
N VAL A 32 -0.54 -9.06 0.39
CA VAL A 32 -1.06 -8.24 1.49
C VAL A 32 -2.42 -7.66 1.08
N ILE A 33 -3.44 -7.98 1.84
CA ILE A 33 -4.84 -7.63 1.57
C ILE A 33 -5.31 -6.63 2.63
N GLY A 34 -5.89 -5.51 2.22
CA GLY A 34 -6.46 -4.56 3.18
C GLY A 34 -6.91 -3.26 2.55
N PRO A 35 -7.69 -2.45 3.28
CA PRO A 35 -8.17 -1.16 2.83
C PRO A 35 -7.05 -0.18 2.45
N LYS A 36 -7.40 0.89 1.74
CA LYS A 36 -6.45 1.97 1.45
C LYS A 36 -5.98 2.62 2.75
N GLY A 37 -4.68 3.00 2.78
CA GLY A 37 -4.10 3.74 3.89
C GLY A 37 -3.93 2.96 5.20
N THR A 38 -4.00 1.62 5.19
CA THR A 38 -3.67 0.76 6.35
C THR A 38 -2.17 0.51 6.55
N GLY A 39 -1.32 1.10 5.71
CA GLY A 39 0.14 0.95 5.84
C GLY A 39 0.76 -0.18 5.02
N LYS A 40 0.06 -0.82 4.06
CA LYS A 40 0.59 -1.90 3.21
C LYS A 40 1.93 -1.56 2.55
N THR A 41 2.00 -0.41 1.88
CA THR A 41 3.23 0.06 1.22
C THR A 41 4.34 0.36 2.24
N SER A 42 3.98 0.91 3.40
CA SER A 42 4.93 1.20 4.50
C SER A 42 5.50 -0.09 5.09
N LEU A 43 4.67 -1.13 5.28
CA LEU A 43 5.08 -2.47 5.70
C LEU A 43 6.18 -3.00 4.78
N VAL A 44 5.93 -3.02 3.48
CA VAL A 44 6.85 -3.61 2.50
C VAL A 44 8.17 -2.85 2.42
N ARG A 45 8.10 -1.52 2.38
CA ARG A 45 9.30 -0.66 2.33
C ARG A 45 10.15 -0.78 3.59
N GLU A 46 9.51 -0.77 4.76
CA GLU A 46 10.23 -0.88 6.02
C GLU A 46 10.86 -2.28 6.18
N TYR A 47 10.15 -3.34 5.77
CA TYR A 47 10.69 -4.68 5.74
C TYR A 47 11.94 -4.77 4.86
N ALA A 48 11.88 -4.28 3.63
CA ALA A 48 13.03 -4.26 2.71
C ALA A 48 14.22 -3.47 3.31
N LYS A 49 13.94 -2.29 3.92
CA LYS A 49 14.95 -1.45 4.58
C LYS A 49 15.64 -2.19 5.73
N GLN A 50 14.87 -2.83 6.63
CA GLN A 50 15.42 -3.55 7.79
C GLN A 50 16.27 -4.76 7.39
N ARG A 51 15.89 -5.40 6.27
CA ARG A 51 16.63 -6.56 5.73
C ARG A 51 17.76 -6.16 4.79
N SER A 52 17.91 -4.87 4.48
CA SER A 52 18.87 -4.37 3.48
C SER A 52 18.73 -5.07 2.12
N ILE A 53 17.48 -5.29 1.69
CA ILE A 53 17.15 -5.89 0.41
C ILE A 53 16.78 -4.75 -0.56
N ASP A 54 17.36 -4.75 -1.75
CA ASP A 54 17.00 -3.81 -2.80
C ASP A 54 15.55 -4.04 -3.24
N LEU A 55 14.79 -2.94 -3.30
CA LEU A 55 13.35 -2.95 -3.56
C LEU A 55 13.03 -2.29 -4.90
N GLU A 56 12.54 -3.10 -5.83
CA GLU A 56 11.90 -2.63 -7.06
C GLU A 56 10.39 -2.54 -6.83
N SER A 57 9.74 -1.45 -7.24
CA SER A 57 8.32 -1.25 -6.99
C SER A 57 7.57 -0.69 -8.18
N ILE A 58 6.39 -1.24 -8.45
CA ILE A 58 5.45 -0.74 -9.45
C ILE A 58 4.06 -0.64 -8.86
N ASN A 59 3.38 0.49 -9.10
CA ASN A 59 1.97 0.69 -8.78
C ASN A 59 1.13 0.42 -10.03
N PHE A 60 0.17 -0.49 -9.92
CA PHE A 60 -0.68 -0.87 -11.04
C PHE A 60 -1.86 0.07 -11.21
N SER A 61 -2.23 0.25 -12.45
CA SER A 61 -3.40 1.00 -12.89
C SER A 61 -3.89 0.46 -14.23
N LEU A 62 -5.02 0.95 -14.72
CA LEU A 62 -5.52 0.65 -16.07
C LEU A 62 -4.56 1.08 -17.20
N ARG A 63 -3.55 1.91 -16.89
CA ARG A 63 -2.53 2.34 -17.86
C ARG A 63 -1.24 1.53 -17.79
N THR A 64 -1.13 0.63 -16.82
CA THR A 64 0.02 -0.26 -16.72
C THR A 64 -0.01 -1.24 -17.91
N ARG A 65 1.12 -1.34 -18.62
CA ARG A 65 1.27 -2.20 -19.80
C ARG A 65 2.28 -3.29 -19.52
N GLU A 66 2.20 -4.37 -20.28
CA GLU A 66 3.16 -5.48 -20.28
C GLU A 66 4.60 -4.99 -20.42
N SER A 67 4.85 -4.00 -21.29
CA SER A 67 6.18 -3.42 -21.52
C SER A 67 6.81 -2.79 -20.26
N HIS A 68 6.02 -2.33 -19.31
CA HIS A 68 6.55 -1.83 -18.04
C HIS A 68 7.10 -2.97 -17.17
N LEU A 69 6.58 -4.17 -17.31
CA LEU A 69 7.03 -5.37 -16.60
C LEU A 69 8.21 -6.03 -17.30
N VAL A 70 8.05 -6.32 -18.58
CA VAL A 70 9.01 -7.13 -19.35
C VAL A 70 10.07 -6.25 -20.00
N GLY A 71 9.67 -5.16 -20.63
CA GLY A 71 10.56 -4.26 -21.33
C GLY A 71 10.10 -3.96 -22.76
N THR A 72 10.88 -3.16 -23.46
CA THR A 72 10.58 -2.71 -24.83
C THR A 72 11.83 -2.57 -25.67
N LYS A 73 11.70 -2.81 -26.97
CA LYS A 73 12.78 -2.50 -27.95
C LYS A 73 12.95 -0.99 -28.03
N ASN A 74 14.19 -0.56 -28.06
CA ASN A 74 14.57 0.82 -28.32
C ASN A 74 15.49 0.89 -29.58
N LEU A 75 15.59 2.07 -30.14
CA LEU A 75 16.50 2.36 -31.24
C LEU A 75 17.46 3.47 -30.79
N ASN A 76 18.70 3.08 -30.48
CA ASN A 76 19.76 4.00 -30.11
C ASN A 76 20.85 4.03 -31.18
N GLU A 77 21.06 5.21 -31.77
CA GLU A 77 22.13 5.43 -32.78
C GLU A 77 22.16 4.42 -33.91
N GLY A 78 20.98 3.93 -34.36
CA GLY A 78 20.86 2.95 -35.43
C GLY A 78 20.98 1.49 -35.00
N ASN A 79 21.23 1.21 -33.71
CA ASN A 79 21.25 -0.12 -33.15
C ASN A 79 19.93 -0.42 -32.41
N ILE A 80 19.40 -1.62 -32.59
CA ILE A 80 18.23 -2.09 -31.82
C ILE A 80 18.73 -2.60 -30.48
N GLY A 81 18.34 -1.89 -29.42
CA GLY A 81 18.53 -2.31 -28.01
C GLY A 81 17.25 -2.84 -27.40
N PHE A 82 17.33 -3.28 -26.15
CA PHE A 82 16.18 -3.68 -25.33
C PHE A 82 16.29 -3.07 -23.94
N ASP A 83 15.29 -2.26 -23.58
CA ASP A 83 15.16 -1.70 -22.25
C ASP A 83 14.34 -2.65 -21.39
N GLU A 84 15.00 -3.28 -20.43
CA GLU A 84 14.36 -4.25 -19.53
C GLU A 84 13.35 -3.57 -18.59
N GLY A 85 12.19 -4.18 -18.46
CA GLY A 85 11.16 -3.77 -17.51
C GLY A 85 11.49 -4.20 -16.08
N ILE A 86 10.69 -3.70 -15.12
CA ILE A 86 10.96 -3.86 -13.70
C ILE A 86 10.93 -5.32 -13.22
N LEU A 87 10.05 -6.15 -13.79
CA LEU A 87 9.96 -7.57 -13.48
C LEU A 87 11.26 -8.27 -13.89
N VAL A 88 11.71 -8.07 -15.12
CA VAL A 88 12.93 -8.68 -15.66
C VAL A 88 14.16 -8.26 -14.85
N LYS A 89 14.29 -6.96 -14.55
CA LYS A 89 15.39 -6.45 -13.72
C LYS A 89 15.40 -7.11 -12.35
N SER A 90 14.27 -7.09 -11.63
CA SER A 90 14.18 -7.69 -10.30
C SER A 90 14.51 -9.18 -10.28
N MET A 91 14.06 -9.93 -11.31
CA MET A 91 14.38 -11.36 -11.46
C MET A 91 15.89 -11.60 -11.67
N LYS A 92 16.53 -10.82 -12.54
CA LYS A 92 17.96 -10.92 -12.86
C LYS A 92 18.84 -10.53 -11.69
N ASP A 93 18.46 -9.49 -10.95
CA ASP A 93 19.23 -8.96 -9.83
C ASP A 93 18.96 -9.75 -8.54
N GLY A 94 17.80 -10.42 -8.47
CA GLY A 94 17.36 -11.16 -7.28
C GLY A 94 16.84 -10.22 -6.19
N ASN A 95 16.34 -9.05 -6.59
CA ASN A 95 15.79 -8.03 -5.72
C ASN A 95 14.38 -8.39 -5.25
N MET A 96 13.91 -7.71 -4.21
CA MET A 96 12.52 -7.77 -3.83
C MET A 96 11.67 -6.96 -4.82
N LEU A 97 10.63 -7.58 -5.38
CA LEU A 97 9.67 -6.91 -6.25
C LEU A 97 8.38 -6.64 -5.49
N TYR A 98 8.02 -5.37 -5.41
CA TYR A 98 6.77 -4.91 -4.82
C TYR A 98 5.75 -4.53 -5.90
N LEU A 99 4.63 -5.25 -5.92
CA LEU A 99 3.53 -5.08 -6.86
C LEU A 99 2.35 -4.41 -6.12
N ASP A 100 2.27 -3.08 -6.20
CA ASP A 100 1.23 -2.33 -5.48
C ASP A 100 -0.08 -2.27 -6.28
N GLU A 101 -1.19 -2.61 -5.61
CA GLU A 101 -2.55 -2.58 -6.17
C GLU A 101 -2.71 -3.44 -7.45
N ILE A 102 -2.18 -4.67 -7.46
CA ILE A 102 -2.19 -5.53 -8.66
C ILE A 102 -3.60 -5.79 -9.21
N ASN A 103 -4.64 -5.68 -8.40
CA ASN A 103 -6.03 -5.84 -8.83
C ASN A 103 -6.62 -4.62 -9.56
N ALA A 104 -5.81 -3.60 -9.82
CA ALA A 104 -6.13 -2.49 -10.74
C ALA A 104 -5.61 -2.74 -12.17
N ALA A 105 -4.81 -3.80 -12.39
CA ALA A 105 -4.22 -4.12 -13.69
C ALA A 105 -5.22 -4.74 -14.67
N GLU A 106 -4.91 -4.64 -15.98
CA GLU A 106 -5.62 -5.35 -17.03
C GLU A 106 -5.17 -6.83 -17.10
N ALA A 107 -6.00 -7.66 -17.72
CA ALA A 107 -5.83 -9.11 -17.72
C ALA A 107 -4.54 -9.59 -18.41
N ASP A 108 -4.10 -8.94 -19.48
CA ASP A 108 -2.86 -9.23 -20.20
C ASP A 108 -1.63 -9.04 -19.32
N VAL A 109 -1.61 -7.96 -18.54
CA VAL A 109 -0.55 -7.66 -17.57
C VAL A 109 -0.50 -8.73 -16.48
N LEU A 110 -1.67 -9.17 -15.97
CA LEU A 110 -1.77 -10.21 -14.95
C LEU A 110 -1.29 -11.58 -15.46
N LEU A 111 -1.52 -11.90 -16.75
CA LEU A 111 -1.02 -13.13 -17.37
C LEU A 111 0.50 -13.19 -17.42
N ARG A 112 1.17 -12.04 -17.64
CA ARG A 112 2.64 -11.98 -17.59
C ARG A 112 3.19 -12.18 -16.20
N LEU A 113 2.50 -11.67 -15.19
CA LEU A 113 2.86 -11.95 -13.79
C LEU A 113 2.69 -13.42 -13.45
N ASP A 114 1.58 -14.06 -13.88
CA ASP A 114 1.36 -15.50 -13.63
C ASP A 114 2.46 -16.37 -14.24
N GLU A 115 2.95 -16.04 -15.46
CA GLU A 115 4.09 -16.72 -16.09
C GLU A 115 5.37 -16.65 -15.24
N ALA A 116 5.69 -15.46 -14.72
CA ALA A 116 6.91 -15.25 -13.94
C ALA A 116 6.84 -15.85 -12.52
N LEU A 117 5.63 -15.92 -11.94
CA LEU A 117 5.40 -16.37 -10.57
C LEU A 117 5.13 -17.88 -10.47
N ASP A 118 5.18 -18.63 -11.59
CA ASP A 118 5.05 -20.08 -11.56
C ASP A 118 6.29 -20.76 -10.92
N ASP A 119 6.22 -22.07 -10.71
CA ASP A 119 7.28 -22.85 -10.06
C ASP A 119 8.63 -22.79 -10.82
N ARG A 120 8.61 -22.50 -12.12
CA ARG A 120 9.82 -22.35 -12.95
C ARG A 120 10.52 -21.02 -12.71
N ARG A 121 9.78 -20.00 -12.19
CA ARG A 121 10.27 -18.63 -11.94
C ARG A 121 11.00 -18.06 -13.15
N GLN A 122 10.36 -18.07 -14.30
CA GLN A 122 10.95 -17.63 -15.56
C GLN A 122 9.94 -16.86 -16.41
N VAL A 123 10.46 -16.00 -17.28
CA VAL A 123 9.69 -15.28 -18.29
C VAL A 123 10.40 -15.36 -19.64
N VAL A 124 9.63 -15.52 -20.73
CA VAL A 124 10.16 -15.52 -22.09
C VAL A 124 10.06 -14.11 -22.66
N LEU A 125 11.19 -13.54 -23.11
CA LEU A 125 11.25 -12.20 -23.73
C LEU A 125 10.81 -12.27 -25.19
N LYS A 126 9.52 -12.50 -25.45
CA LYS A 126 8.94 -12.53 -26.80
C LYS A 126 9.10 -11.19 -27.52
N GLU A 127 9.17 -10.11 -26.77
CA GLU A 127 9.33 -8.72 -27.21
C GLU A 127 10.77 -8.42 -27.67
N SER A 128 11.73 -9.28 -27.34
CA SER A 128 13.15 -9.14 -27.72
C SER A 128 13.58 -10.25 -28.69
N ASP A 129 14.32 -11.20 -28.20
CA ASP A 129 14.99 -12.27 -28.97
C ASP A 129 14.45 -13.67 -28.61
N GLY A 130 13.43 -13.76 -27.79
CA GLY A 130 12.88 -15.03 -27.30
C GLY A 130 13.70 -15.66 -26.18
N SER A 131 14.67 -14.94 -25.61
CA SER A 131 15.46 -15.45 -24.50
C SER A 131 14.62 -15.73 -23.27
N VAL A 132 15.04 -16.70 -22.45
CA VAL A 132 14.37 -17.08 -21.19
C VAL A 132 15.12 -16.45 -20.04
N ILE A 133 14.46 -15.59 -19.30
CA ILE A 133 14.97 -15.01 -18.05
C ILE A 133 14.50 -15.86 -16.90
N LYS A 134 15.43 -16.39 -16.13
CA LYS A 134 15.16 -17.15 -14.89
C LYS A 134 15.53 -16.31 -13.68
N ALA A 135 14.64 -16.24 -12.71
CA ALA A 135 14.87 -15.48 -11.48
C ALA A 135 16.00 -16.10 -10.64
N LYS A 136 16.78 -15.25 -9.99
CA LYS A 136 17.71 -15.68 -8.92
C LYS A 136 16.92 -16.24 -7.73
N ASN A 137 17.57 -17.11 -6.96
CA ASN A 137 16.95 -17.74 -5.78
C ASN A 137 16.53 -16.72 -4.70
N SER A 138 17.21 -15.58 -4.62
CA SER A 138 16.89 -14.48 -3.70
C SER A 138 15.71 -13.61 -4.14
N TRP A 139 15.21 -13.80 -5.38
CA TRP A 139 14.07 -13.03 -5.88
C TRP A 139 12.83 -13.31 -5.04
N PHE A 140 12.24 -12.24 -4.51
CA PHE A 140 11.10 -12.31 -3.61
C PHE A 140 10.02 -11.31 -4.04
N VAL A 141 8.76 -11.75 -4.08
CA VAL A 141 7.66 -10.91 -4.54
C VAL A 141 6.64 -10.71 -3.43
N VAL A 142 6.29 -9.46 -3.19
CA VAL A 142 5.18 -9.06 -2.34
C VAL A 142 4.21 -8.22 -3.17
N ALA A 143 2.96 -8.65 -3.21
CA ALA A 143 1.89 -7.93 -3.89
C ALA A 143 0.88 -7.36 -2.90
N THR A 144 0.17 -6.30 -3.29
CA THR A 144 -0.96 -5.78 -2.52
C THR A 144 -2.23 -5.73 -3.34
N ILE A 145 -3.36 -5.88 -2.65
CA ILE A 145 -4.69 -5.61 -3.21
C ILE A 145 -5.53 -4.80 -2.22
N ASN A 146 -6.44 -4.00 -2.77
CA ASN A 146 -7.52 -3.40 -2.01
C ASN A 146 -8.78 -4.28 -2.10
N PRO A 147 -9.67 -4.30 -1.10
CA PRO A 147 -10.95 -4.99 -1.17
C PRO A 147 -11.78 -4.53 -2.38
N LEU A 148 -12.64 -5.43 -2.89
CA LEU A 148 -13.49 -5.17 -4.07
C LEU A 148 -14.52 -4.04 -3.88
N THR A 149 -14.78 -3.66 -2.63
CA THR A 149 -15.60 -2.49 -2.30
C THR A 149 -14.98 -1.16 -2.74
N HIS A 150 -13.70 -1.16 -3.15
CA HIS A 150 -13.03 0.04 -3.63
C HIS A 150 -13.22 0.20 -5.15
N VAL A 151 -13.58 1.41 -5.57
CA VAL A 151 -13.75 1.76 -6.99
C VAL A 151 -12.46 1.46 -7.79
N GLY A 152 -12.62 0.81 -8.95
CA GLY A 152 -11.50 0.49 -9.85
C GLY A 152 -10.72 -0.77 -9.50
N THR A 153 -11.18 -1.57 -8.52
CA THR A 153 -10.61 -2.88 -8.22
C THR A 153 -11.36 -4.01 -8.94
N LYS A 154 -10.63 -5.02 -9.37
CA LYS A 154 -11.15 -6.24 -10.01
C LYS A 154 -10.78 -7.45 -9.16
N GLU A 155 -11.50 -8.56 -9.34
CA GLU A 155 -11.08 -9.85 -8.79
C GLU A 155 -9.80 -10.32 -9.48
N LEU A 156 -8.85 -10.83 -8.70
CA LEU A 156 -7.69 -11.49 -9.27
C LEU A 156 -8.09 -12.88 -9.78
N PRO A 157 -7.56 -13.30 -10.95
CA PRO A 157 -7.74 -14.66 -11.43
C PRO A 157 -7.31 -15.70 -10.39
N PRO A 158 -8.08 -16.80 -10.18
CA PRO A 158 -7.73 -17.83 -9.21
C PRO A 158 -6.33 -18.42 -9.40
N GLN A 159 -5.87 -18.52 -10.66
CA GLN A 159 -4.51 -18.98 -11.00
C GLN A 159 -3.46 -18.06 -10.37
N LEU A 160 -3.58 -16.75 -10.57
CA LEU A 160 -2.64 -15.78 -10.00
C LEU A 160 -2.73 -15.74 -8.46
N LEU A 161 -3.93 -15.88 -7.88
CA LEU A 161 -4.08 -15.97 -6.43
C LEU A 161 -3.35 -17.19 -5.84
N SER A 162 -3.24 -18.30 -6.57
CA SER A 162 -2.52 -19.50 -6.13
C SER A 162 -1.00 -19.29 -6.07
N ARG A 163 -0.47 -18.32 -6.81
CA ARG A 163 0.96 -17.94 -6.78
C ARG A 163 1.36 -17.22 -5.49
N PHE A 164 0.38 -16.73 -4.73
CA PHE A 164 0.58 -16.07 -3.45
C PHE A 164 0.01 -16.92 -2.30
N PRO A 165 0.69 -18.02 -1.91
CA PRO A 165 0.20 -18.93 -0.88
C PRO A 165 0.18 -18.29 0.51
N VAL A 166 1.03 -17.30 0.76
CA VAL A 166 1.06 -16.54 2.02
C VAL A 166 0.22 -15.28 1.85
N ARG A 167 -0.77 -15.10 2.72
CA ARG A 167 -1.71 -13.97 2.66
C ARG A 167 -1.76 -13.28 4.01
N ILE A 168 -1.36 -12.00 4.02
CA ILE A 168 -1.42 -11.13 5.20
C ILE A 168 -2.63 -10.22 5.05
N ARG A 169 -3.54 -10.26 6.03
CA ARG A 169 -4.63 -9.29 6.11
C ARG A 169 -4.21 -8.13 7.01
N LEU A 170 -4.30 -6.92 6.48
CA LEU A 170 -3.95 -5.69 7.16
C LEU A 170 -5.18 -4.77 7.21
N ASP A 171 -5.92 -4.83 8.31
CA ASP A 171 -7.04 -3.94 8.59
C ASP A 171 -6.58 -2.66 9.31
N TYR A 172 -7.50 -1.76 9.64
CA TYR A 172 -7.18 -0.64 10.53
C TYR A 172 -6.83 -1.17 11.92
N PRO A 173 -5.78 -0.62 12.56
CA PRO A 173 -5.41 -1.01 13.91
C PRO A 173 -6.46 -0.58 14.94
N SER A 174 -6.37 -1.12 16.16
CA SER A 174 -7.13 -0.61 17.30
C SER A 174 -6.75 0.84 17.64
N GLU A 175 -7.63 1.56 18.33
CA GLU A 175 -7.41 2.97 18.70
C GLU A 175 -6.09 3.18 19.45
N ASP A 176 -5.75 2.29 20.38
CA ASP A 176 -4.49 2.36 21.15
C ASP A 176 -3.26 2.20 20.25
N VAL A 177 -3.30 1.24 19.33
CA VAL A 177 -2.21 1.01 18.36
C VAL A 177 -2.12 2.17 17.37
N GLU A 178 -3.26 2.71 16.92
CA GLU A 178 -3.27 3.85 16.00
C GLU A 178 -2.70 5.11 16.68
N LEU A 179 -3.01 5.33 17.96
CA LEU A 179 -2.41 6.39 18.77
C LEU A 179 -0.88 6.24 18.83
N GLU A 180 -0.38 5.02 19.08
CA GLU A 180 1.06 4.75 19.10
C GLU A 180 1.72 5.02 17.74
N ILE A 181 1.07 4.61 16.63
CA ILE A 181 1.53 4.93 15.28
C ILE A 181 1.61 6.45 15.08
N ILE A 182 0.57 7.20 15.45
CA ILE A 182 0.53 8.65 15.30
C ILE A 182 1.65 9.31 16.10
N LYS A 183 1.89 8.88 17.34
CA LYS A 183 2.95 9.41 18.21
C LYS A 183 4.36 9.23 17.65
N ARG A 184 4.58 8.31 16.73
CA ARG A 184 5.84 8.22 15.97
C ARG A 184 5.99 9.30 14.89
N HIS A 185 4.89 9.93 14.50
CA HIS A 185 4.85 10.97 13.46
C HIS A 185 4.77 12.40 14.00
N VAL A 186 4.43 12.58 15.28
CA VAL A 186 4.30 13.89 15.96
C VAL A 186 4.99 13.85 17.31
N LYS A 187 5.55 15.00 17.77
CA LYS A 187 6.32 15.06 19.01
C LYS A 187 5.59 15.79 20.15
N ASN A 188 4.79 16.79 19.83
CA ASN A 188 4.29 17.77 20.80
C ASN A 188 2.76 17.86 20.88
N SER A 189 2.03 16.90 20.33
CA SER A 189 0.56 16.87 20.41
C SER A 189 0.09 16.15 21.67
N LYS A 190 -1.00 16.63 22.29
CA LYS A 190 -1.60 15.97 23.47
C LYS A 190 -2.38 14.74 23.06
N ASP A 191 -2.18 13.64 23.78
CA ASP A 191 -2.88 12.38 23.55
C ASP A 191 -4.42 12.56 23.55
N SER A 192 -4.97 13.38 24.44
CA SER A 192 -6.41 13.65 24.51
C SER A 192 -6.96 14.31 23.24
N GLU A 193 -6.20 15.20 22.62
CA GLU A 193 -6.58 15.87 21.38
C GLU A 193 -6.50 14.92 20.18
N ILE A 194 -5.46 14.06 20.11
CA ILE A 194 -5.31 13.01 19.10
C ILE A 194 -6.47 12.00 19.20
N LEU A 195 -6.78 11.54 20.44
CA LEU A 195 -7.88 10.59 20.69
C LEU A 195 -9.24 11.12 20.26
N GLN A 196 -9.48 12.43 20.36
CA GLN A 196 -10.70 13.05 19.83
C GLN A 196 -10.83 12.85 18.31
N GLY A 197 -9.74 13.08 17.55
CA GLY A 197 -9.71 12.85 16.11
C GLY A 197 -9.83 11.37 15.74
N LEU A 198 -9.23 10.46 16.54
CA LEU A 198 -9.37 9.02 16.35
C LEU A 198 -10.80 8.53 16.54
N LYS A 199 -11.49 9.03 17.57
CA LYS A 199 -12.92 8.72 17.79
C LYS A 199 -13.78 9.18 16.64
N LEU A 200 -13.54 10.38 16.10
CA LEU A 200 -14.21 10.87 14.90
C LEU A 200 -13.92 9.95 13.72
N ALA A 201 -12.63 9.66 13.42
CA ALA A 201 -12.26 8.79 12.32
C ALA A 201 -12.92 7.41 12.42
N ASN A 202 -12.98 6.82 13.61
CA ASN A 202 -13.64 5.54 13.84
C ASN A 202 -15.16 5.62 13.63
N THR A 203 -15.81 6.71 14.05
CA THR A 203 -17.24 6.94 13.79
C THR A 203 -17.50 7.01 12.26
N LEU A 204 -16.67 7.74 11.53
CA LEU A 204 -16.80 7.85 10.07
C LEU A 204 -16.50 6.52 9.36
N ARG A 205 -15.51 5.76 9.83
CA ARG A 205 -15.21 4.40 9.32
C ARG A 205 -16.38 3.45 9.50
N GLN A 206 -17.03 3.48 10.67
CA GLN A 206 -18.21 2.67 10.95
C GLN A 206 -19.38 3.04 10.04
N ALA A 207 -19.65 4.32 9.86
CA ALA A 207 -20.69 4.80 8.95
C ALA A 207 -20.40 4.41 7.49
N ALA A 208 -19.15 4.47 7.06
CA ALA A 208 -18.76 4.02 5.73
C ALA A 208 -18.87 2.49 5.56
N ALA A 209 -18.60 1.70 6.61
CA ALA A 209 -18.73 0.24 6.57
C ALA A 209 -20.19 -0.25 6.39
N VAL A 210 -21.17 0.55 6.78
CA VAL A 210 -22.61 0.30 6.59
C VAL A 210 -23.20 1.13 5.43
N GLU A 211 -22.34 1.63 4.55
CA GLU A 211 -22.72 2.38 3.34
C GLU A 211 -23.48 3.69 3.61
N GLU A 212 -23.40 4.24 4.82
CA GLU A 212 -23.97 5.54 5.16
C GLU A 212 -23.12 6.72 4.70
N LEU A 213 -21.84 6.48 4.42
CA LEU A 213 -20.88 7.45 3.89
C LEU A 213 -20.04 6.80 2.77
N TYR A 214 -19.74 7.57 1.74
CA TYR A 214 -18.91 7.09 0.61
C TYR A 214 -17.42 6.99 0.92
N TYR A 215 -16.96 7.70 1.95
CA TYR A 215 -15.53 7.76 2.26
C TYR A 215 -15.23 7.30 3.67
N SER A 216 -14.15 6.52 3.80
CA SER A 216 -13.63 6.00 5.08
C SER A 216 -12.24 6.59 5.34
N PRO A 217 -12.05 7.39 6.41
CA PRO A 217 -10.74 7.95 6.74
C PRO A 217 -9.70 6.86 7.02
N SER A 218 -8.48 7.05 6.51
CA SER A 218 -7.36 6.14 6.70
C SER A 218 -6.37 6.64 7.76
N LEU A 219 -5.30 5.87 8.02
CA LEU A 219 -4.18 6.31 8.87
C LEU A 219 -3.50 7.59 8.34
N ARG A 220 -3.59 7.87 7.04
CA ARG A 220 -3.00 9.09 6.48
C ARG A 220 -3.71 10.34 7.02
N GLU A 221 -5.03 10.28 7.10
CA GLU A 221 -5.85 11.38 7.62
C GLU A 221 -5.65 11.54 9.13
N THR A 222 -5.61 10.47 9.91
CA THR A 222 -5.40 10.58 11.36
C THR A 222 -4.00 11.12 11.71
N ILE A 223 -2.98 10.72 10.95
CA ILE A 223 -1.63 11.31 11.06
C ILE A 223 -1.63 12.78 10.62
N ALA A 224 -2.33 13.13 9.53
CA ALA A 224 -2.43 14.52 9.07
C ALA A 224 -3.13 15.40 10.10
N TYR A 225 -4.21 14.92 10.71
CA TYR A 225 -4.91 15.60 11.80
C TYR A 225 -3.95 15.93 12.95
N ALA A 226 -3.20 14.93 13.44
CA ALA A 226 -2.25 15.14 14.52
C ALA A 226 -1.12 16.13 14.17
N LYS A 227 -0.64 16.13 12.93
CA LYS A 227 0.34 17.09 12.44
C LYS A 227 -0.21 18.51 12.39
N LEU A 228 -1.48 18.71 12.06
CA LEU A 228 -2.13 20.03 12.10
C LEU A 228 -2.25 20.53 13.55
N LEU A 229 -2.57 19.66 14.51
CA LEU A 229 -2.57 20.00 15.93
C LEU A 229 -1.19 20.44 16.39
N GLU A 230 -0.14 19.71 16.02
CA GLU A 230 1.26 20.08 16.32
C GLU A 230 1.62 21.45 15.72
N GLY A 231 1.05 21.77 14.56
CA GLY A 231 1.18 23.08 13.89
C GLY A 231 0.35 24.21 14.52
N GLY A 232 -0.41 23.95 15.61
CA GLY A 232 -1.19 24.95 16.34
C GLY A 232 -2.61 25.17 15.80
N ILE A 233 -3.11 24.32 14.91
CA ILE A 233 -4.51 24.34 14.46
C ILE A 233 -5.40 23.76 15.57
N SER A 234 -6.56 24.37 15.83
CA SER A 234 -7.51 23.87 16.85
C SER A 234 -8.06 22.50 16.43
N THR A 235 -8.47 21.70 17.44
CA THR A 235 -9.00 20.34 17.20
C THR A 235 -10.19 20.32 16.26
N LYS A 236 -11.16 21.23 16.42
CA LYS A 236 -12.33 21.36 15.56
C LYS A 236 -11.91 21.72 14.13
N GLN A 237 -11.11 22.76 13.96
CA GLN A 237 -10.66 23.21 12.66
C GLN A 237 -9.83 22.15 11.92
N ALA A 238 -8.95 21.43 12.61
CA ALA A 238 -8.20 20.32 12.05
C ALA A 238 -9.13 19.17 11.61
N ALA A 239 -10.18 18.87 12.39
CA ALA A 239 -11.19 17.87 12.05
C ALA A 239 -11.99 18.25 10.79
N GLU A 240 -12.41 19.51 10.68
CA GLU A 240 -13.10 20.03 9.50
C GLU A 240 -12.23 19.93 8.24
N ILE A 241 -10.96 20.35 8.34
CA ILE A 241 -10.00 20.33 7.23
C ILE A 241 -9.71 18.90 6.76
N VAL A 242 -9.42 17.99 7.69
CA VAL A 242 -8.91 16.64 7.36
C VAL A 242 -10.04 15.66 7.09
N PHE A 243 -11.09 15.68 7.91
CA PHE A 243 -12.17 14.68 7.83
C PHE A 243 -13.44 15.23 7.18
N GLY A 244 -13.77 16.53 7.37
CA GLY A 244 -15.03 17.11 6.91
C GLY A 244 -15.03 17.44 5.43
N ASN A 245 -14.07 18.23 4.99
CA ASN A 245 -14.10 18.85 3.66
C ASN A 245 -14.11 17.87 2.49
N VAL A 246 -13.57 16.67 2.65
CA VAL A 246 -13.55 15.64 1.60
C VAL A 246 -14.96 15.23 1.16
N TYR A 247 -15.94 15.30 2.06
CA TYR A 247 -17.33 14.90 1.76
C TYR A 247 -18.08 15.89 0.88
N SER A 248 -17.58 17.11 0.71
CA SER A 248 -18.17 18.10 -0.20
C SER A 248 -18.23 17.63 -1.66
N GLN A 249 -17.38 16.67 -2.06
CA GLN A 249 -17.40 16.11 -3.42
C GLN A 249 -18.62 15.21 -3.71
N TRP A 250 -19.32 14.70 -2.69
CA TRP A 250 -20.54 13.88 -2.84
C TRP A 250 -21.83 14.66 -2.59
N GLY A 251 -21.74 15.99 -2.46
CA GLY A 251 -22.86 16.89 -2.33
C GLY A 251 -23.12 17.39 -0.89
N ASN A 252 -24.07 18.30 -0.78
CA ASN A 252 -24.30 19.03 0.47
C ASN A 252 -24.86 18.15 1.60
N VAL A 253 -25.63 17.11 1.29
CA VAL A 253 -26.29 16.27 2.31
C VAL A 253 -25.26 15.52 3.13
N GLU A 254 -24.33 14.87 2.46
CA GLU A 254 -23.28 14.08 3.13
C GLU A 254 -22.29 14.99 3.85
N PHE A 255 -21.91 16.09 3.21
CA PHE A 255 -21.06 17.11 3.82
C PHE A 255 -21.68 17.68 5.10
N GLN A 256 -22.98 18.03 5.10
CA GLN A 256 -23.68 18.54 6.27
C GLN A 256 -23.76 17.50 7.37
N LYS A 257 -24.09 16.24 7.04
CA LYS A 257 -24.13 15.13 8.02
C LYS A 257 -22.81 15.00 8.77
N VAL A 258 -21.68 15.05 8.04
CA VAL A 258 -20.34 14.92 8.67
C VAL A 258 -20.00 16.16 9.49
N ASN A 259 -20.34 17.36 9.04
CA ASN A 259 -20.12 18.58 9.81
C ASN A 259 -20.95 18.60 11.12
N ASP A 260 -22.18 18.08 11.11
CA ASP A 260 -22.99 17.94 12.32
C ASP A 260 -22.34 16.98 13.33
N ILE A 261 -21.77 15.87 12.84
CA ILE A 261 -20.99 14.94 13.68
C ILE A 261 -19.78 15.66 14.29
N ILE A 262 -18.98 16.37 13.47
CA ILE A 262 -17.82 17.15 13.95
C ILE A 262 -18.25 18.16 15.01
N THR A 263 -19.27 18.96 14.73
CA THR A 263 -19.77 19.96 15.65
C THR A 263 -20.20 19.34 16.98
N SER A 264 -20.95 18.24 16.95
CA SER A 264 -21.41 17.55 18.16
C SER A 264 -20.27 16.99 19.03
N MET A 265 -19.15 16.61 18.39
CA MET A 265 -18.00 16.02 19.09
C MET A 265 -17.00 17.06 19.64
N PHE A 266 -16.89 18.23 19.02
CA PHE A 266 -15.86 19.23 19.32
C PHE A 266 -16.39 20.53 19.96
N GLU A 267 -17.70 20.74 20.07
CA GLU A 267 -18.33 21.91 20.72
C GLU A 267 -18.78 21.66 22.17
N LYS A 268 -18.20 20.67 22.85
CA LYS A 268 -18.48 20.40 24.26
C LYS A 268 -17.53 21.09 25.20
#